data_26f061719896575c6879f2434b106366
#
_entry.id   26f061719896575c6879f2434b106366
#
_cell.length_a   1.000
_cell.length_b   1.000
_cell.length_c   1.000
_cell.angle_alpha   90.00
_cell.angle_beta   90.00
_cell.angle_gamma   90.00
#
_symmetry.space_group_name_H-M   'P 1'
#
loop_
_entity.id
_entity.type
_entity.pdbx_description
1 polymer ?
#
loop_
_entity_poly.entity_id
_entity_poly.type
_entity_poly.pdbx_seq_one_letter_code
_entity_poly.pdbx_strand_id
1 'polypeptide(L)'
;MKLARKVYDMGIPTPEPGDYVVTEDGRYGIRFKRIPGKKSYSRATADEPDKVAQFAAEFAEMCKQLHATHVDTAQFENVKDRYYRLLAENPFFTTAEKDKLARFIADTPDEDTAVHGDLQYSNAIFVGERRYFIDLGDFCWGNHLFDVGMVYLCCYLSGEDFIAETFHLPKALAMKFWDCFVPVYFGEGIPLKEIEDLVRPYAGLKTLIIERDTQCPMPEFRAALTSIV
;
A
#
# COMPACT_ATOMS: atom_id res chain seq x y z
N MET A 1 -10.68 -15.16 7.37
CA MET A 1 -10.25 -15.46 8.76
C MET A 1 -8.85 -16.03 8.79
N LYS A 2 -8.52 -17.05 7.99
CA LYS A 2 -7.18 -17.65 8.05
C LYS A 2 -6.07 -16.62 7.88
N LEU A 3 -6.16 -15.72 6.89
CA LEU A 3 -5.14 -14.69 6.66
C LEU A 3 -5.06 -13.70 7.82
N ALA A 4 -6.17 -13.05 8.21
CA ALA A 4 -6.17 -12.07 9.29
C ALA A 4 -5.65 -12.65 10.63
N ARG A 5 -6.03 -13.90 10.95
CA ARG A 5 -5.52 -14.57 12.16
C ARG A 5 -4.02 -14.85 12.06
N LYS A 6 -3.53 -15.35 10.92
CA LYS A 6 -2.09 -15.58 10.70
C LYS A 6 -1.28 -14.30 10.88
N VAL A 7 -1.74 -13.20 10.26
CA VAL A 7 -1.06 -11.89 10.36
C VAL A 7 -1.04 -11.39 11.81
N TYR A 8 -2.15 -11.51 12.52
CA TYR A 8 -2.23 -11.15 13.94
C TYR A 8 -1.29 -11.99 14.80
N ASP A 9 -1.28 -13.33 14.59
CA ASP A 9 -0.47 -14.28 15.37
C ASP A 9 1.05 -14.11 15.12
N MET A 10 1.45 -13.50 13.99
CA MET A 10 2.83 -13.08 13.72
C MET A 10 3.27 -11.86 14.57
N GLY A 11 2.34 -11.22 15.28
CA GLY A 11 2.64 -10.02 16.07
C GLY A 11 2.62 -8.72 15.25
N ILE A 12 2.20 -8.74 13.99
CA ILE A 12 1.98 -7.52 13.22
C ILE A 12 0.86 -6.72 13.90
N PRO A 13 1.08 -5.45 14.23
CA PRO A 13 0.10 -4.65 14.96
C PRO A 13 -1.15 -4.41 14.09
N THR A 14 -2.17 -5.19 14.31
CA THR A 14 -3.49 -5.11 13.66
C THR A 14 -4.59 -5.38 14.68
N PRO A 15 -5.83 -4.91 14.46
CA PRO A 15 -6.94 -5.25 15.35
C PRO A 15 -7.14 -6.76 15.45
N GLU A 16 -7.37 -7.25 16.66
CA GLU A 16 -7.60 -8.69 16.89
C GLU A 16 -8.78 -9.19 16.05
N PRO A 17 -8.58 -10.19 15.17
CA PRO A 17 -9.64 -10.77 14.38
C PRO A 17 -10.53 -11.68 15.23
N GLY A 18 -11.83 -11.49 15.14
CA GLY A 18 -12.85 -12.33 15.78
C GLY A 18 -13.42 -13.37 14.81
N ASP A 19 -14.70 -13.66 14.99
CA ASP A 19 -15.39 -14.69 14.22
C ASP A 19 -15.84 -14.20 12.84
N TYR A 20 -16.11 -15.17 11.96
CA TYR A 20 -16.85 -14.92 10.74
C TYR A 20 -18.29 -14.48 11.05
N VAL A 21 -18.78 -13.60 10.23
CA VAL A 21 -20.18 -13.21 10.20
C VAL A 21 -20.71 -13.38 8.79
N VAL A 22 -21.98 -13.71 8.68
CA VAL A 22 -22.73 -13.66 7.44
C VAL A 22 -23.74 -12.54 7.61
N THR A 23 -23.72 -11.58 6.69
CA THR A 23 -24.68 -10.47 6.68
C THR A 23 -26.04 -10.95 6.19
N GLU A 24 -27.11 -10.19 6.44
CA GLU A 24 -28.49 -10.54 6.04
C GLU A 24 -28.63 -10.76 4.52
N ASP A 25 -27.78 -10.08 3.71
CA ASP A 25 -27.70 -10.24 2.26
C ASP A 25 -26.75 -11.38 1.81
N GLY A 26 -26.28 -12.21 2.75
CA GLY A 26 -25.49 -13.43 2.46
C GLY A 26 -23.99 -13.19 2.24
N ARG A 27 -23.48 -11.97 2.42
CA ARG A 27 -22.03 -11.71 2.32
C ARG A 27 -21.30 -12.20 3.56
N TYR A 28 -20.10 -12.72 3.34
CA TYR A 28 -19.19 -13.11 4.41
C TYR A 28 -18.31 -11.94 4.85
N GLY A 29 -18.14 -11.78 6.15
CA GLY A 29 -17.28 -10.80 6.75
C GLY A 29 -16.49 -11.36 7.93
N ILE A 30 -15.53 -10.58 8.40
CA ILE A 30 -14.77 -10.85 9.63
C ILE A 30 -15.02 -9.71 10.60
N ARG A 31 -15.34 -10.05 11.85
CA ARG A 31 -15.37 -9.04 12.91
C ARG A 31 -13.95 -8.81 13.42
N PHE A 32 -13.62 -7.56 13.68
CA PHE A 32 -12.40 -7.17 14.38
C PHE A 32 -12.72 -6.48 15.69
N LYS A 33 -11.82 -6.61 16.66
CA LYS A 33 -11.90 -5.85 17.89
C LYS A 33 -11.91 -4.36 17.58
N ARG A 34 -12.96 -3.67 18.03
CA ARG A 34 -13.08 -2.22 17.83
C ARG A 34 -11.99 -1.49 18.61
N ILE A 35 -11.36 -0.51 17.98
CA ILE A 35 -10.40 0.41 18.60
C ILE A 35 -11.08 1.78 18.76
N PRO A 36 -11.60 2.09 19.97
CA PRO A 36 -12.25 3.39 20.23
C PRO A 36 -11.24 4.54 20.15
N GLY A 37 -11.68 5.68 19.61
CA GLY A 37 -10.84 6.88 19.55
C GLY A 37 -9.69 6.82 18.53
N LYS A 38 -9.65 5.80 17.68
CA LYS A 38 -8.65 5.70 16.61
C LYS A 38 -8.73 6.87 15.63
N LYS A 39 -7.58 7.27 15.08
CA LYS A 39 -7.43 8.19 13.96
C LYS A 39 -6.54 7.55 12.91
N SER A 40 -6.83 7.70 11.61
CA SER A 40 -5.86 7.35 10.56
C SER A 40 -4.85 8.47 10.38
N TYR A 41 -3.68 8.15 9.83
CA TYR A 41 -2.68 9.18 9.54
C TYR A 41 -3.18 10.19 8.50
N SER A 42 -4.00 9.77 7.53
CA SER A 42 -4.64 10.72 6.60
C SER A 42 -5.52 11.73 7.33
N ARG A 43 -6.41 11.24 8.20
CA ARG A 43 -7.32 12.11 8.96
C ARG A 43 -6.58 12.98 9.96
N ALA A 44 -5.56 12.45 10.64
CA ALA A 44 -4.73 13.22 11.56
C ALA A 44 -3.99 14.35 10.84
N THR A 45 -3.46 14.06 9.65
CA THR A 45 -2.79 15.08 8.81
C THR A 45 -3.76 16.17 8.33
N ALA A 46 -5.01 15.79 7.99
CA ALA A 46 -6.04 16.77 7.64
C ALA A 46 -6.41 17.69 8.81
N ASP A 47 -6.59 17.10 10.00
CA ASP A 47 -6.99 17.83 11.20
C ASP A 47 -5.86 18.71 11.78
N GLU A 48 -4.60 18.29 11.63
CA GLU A 48 -3.42 18.93 12.21
C GLU A 48 -2.28 19.04 11.17
N PRO A 49 -2.45 19.87 10.11
CA PRO A 49 -1.51 19.94 8.99
C PRO A 49 -0.09 20.38 9.38
N ASP A 50 0.06 21.11 10.46
CA ASP A 50 1.37 21.53 10.98
C ASP A 50 2.19 20.34 11.52
N LYS A 51 1.54 19.20 11.83
CA LYS A 51 2.18 17.98 12.29
C LYS A 51 2.46 16.97 11.17
N VAL A 52 2.32 17.34 9.91
CA VAL A 52 2.52 16.43 8.77
C VAL A 52 3.86 15.70 8.83
N ALA A 53 4.94 16.40 9.20
CA ALA A 53 6.27 15.79 9.31
C ALA A 53 6.33 14.71 10.40
N GLN A 54 5.69 14.96 11.55
CA GLN A 54 5.60 13.97 12.63
C GLN A 54 4.80 12.73 12.17
N PHE A 55 3.61 12.94 11.60
CA PHE A 55 2.75 11.84 11.15
C PHE A 55 3.39 11.01 10.03
N ALA A 56 4.07 11.66 9.09
CA ALA A 56 4.80 10.98 8.03
C ALA A 56 5.97 10.15 8.57
N ALA A 57 6.72 10.69 9.54
CA ALA A 57 7.82 9.97 10.20
C ALA A 57 7.31 8.76 10.98
N GLU A 58 6.25 8.91 11.77
CA GLU A 58 5.65 7.79 12.51
C GLU A 58 5.14 6.69 11.57
N PHE A 59 4.50 7.07 10.47
CA PHE A 59 4.04 6.12 9.46
C PHE A 59 5.22 5.43 8.75
N ALA A 60 6.28 6.16 8.41
CA ALA A 60 7.49 5.60 7.81
C ALA A 60 8.15 4.54 8.72
N GLU A 61 8.26 4.82 10.02
CA GLU A 61 8.79 3.85 10.98
C GLU A 61 7.90 2.60 11.12
N MET A 62 6.58 2.75 11.08
CA MET A 62 5.66 1.60 11.02
C MET A 62 5.91 0.76 9.76
N CYS A 63 6.07 1.39 8.60
CA CYS A 63 6.34 0.71 7.33
C CYS A 63 7.68 -0.03 7.37
N LYS A 64 8.74 0.58 7.91
CA LYS A 64 10.05 -0.06 8.08
C LYS A 64 9.95 -1.32 8.96
N GLN A 65 9.23 -1.23 10.08
CA GLN A 65 9.03 -2.37 10.96
C GLN A 65 8.27 -3.51 10.25
N LEU A 66 7.22 -3.19 9.50
CA LEU A 66 6.49 -4.17 8.69
C LEU A 66 7.42 -4.86 7.69
N HIS A 67 8.14 -4.07 6.90
CA HIS A 67 9.03 -4.57 5.84
C HIS A 67 10.31 -5.23 6.36
N ALA A 68 10.63 -5.11 7.64
CA ALA A 68 11.67 -5.87 8.33
C ALA A 68 11.15 -7.17 8.97
N THR A 69 9.84 -7.43 8.93
CA THR A 69 9.24 -8.63 9.51
C THR A 69 9.35 -9.79 8.54
N HIS A 70 10.17 -10.80 8.87
CA HIS A 70 10.26 -12.03 8.09
C HIS A 70 8.98 -12.85 8.21
N VAL A 71 8.58 -13.49 7.11
CA VAL A 71 7.39 -14.34 7.03
C VAL A 71 7.75 -15.77 6.61
N ASP A 72 6.94 -16.72 7.02
CA ASP A 72 6.98 -18.07 6.45
C ASP A 72 6.35 -18.03 5.05
N THR A 73 7.20 -18.02 4.02
CA THR A 73 6.78 -17.91 2.61
C THR A 73 5.86 -19.04 2.15
N ALA A 74 5.88 -20.19 2.83
CA ALA A 74 4.96 -21.29 2.54
C ALA A 74 3.52 -21.02 3.00
N GLN A 75 3.31 -20.02 3.86
CA GLN A 75 1.99 -19.71 4.43
C GLN A 75 1.29 -18.55 3.75
N PHE A 76 2.01 -17.73 2.99
CA PHE A 76 1.49 -16.52 2.37
C PHE A 76 1.82 -16.51 0.87
N GLU A 77 1.04 -15.77 0.11
CA GLU A 77 1.28 -15.55 -1.31
C GLU A 77 2.50 -14.66 -1.55
N ASN A 78 3.24 -14.90 -2.64
CA ASN A 78 4.23 -13.97 -3.14
C ASN A 78 3.53 -12.79 -3.85
N VAL A 79 3.97 -11.58 -3.60
CA VAL A 79 3.42 -10.38 -4.26
C VAL A 79 3.52 -10.47 -5.79
N LYS A 80 4.60 -11.06 -6.34
CA LYS A 80 4.78 -11.24 -7.79
C LYS A 80 3.71 -12.15 -8.39
N ASP A 81 3.33 -13.24 -7.71
CA ASP A 81 2.29 -14.16 -8.20
C ASP A 81 0.95 -13.44 -8.36
N ARG A 82 0.64 -12.53 -7.43
CA ARG A 82 -0.52 -11.66 -7.53
C ARG A 82 -0.44 -10.77 -8.77
N TYR A 83 0.68 -10.09 -8.99
CA TYR A 83 0.83 -9.20 -10.14
C TYR A 83 0.84 -9.95 -11.46
N TYR A 84 1.39 -11.17 -11.53
CA TYR A 84 1.30 -12.02 -12.72
C TYR A 84 -0.15 -12.38 -13.05
N ARG A 85 -0.98 -12.71 -12.06
CA ARG A 85 -2.42 -12.97 -12.30
C ARG A 85 -3.14 -11.71 -12.80
N LEU A 86 -2.95 -10.57 -12.13
CA LEU A 86 -3.54 -9.30 -12.54
C LEU A 86 -3.14 -8.94 -13.97
N LEU A 87 -1.88 -9.13 -14.32
CA LEU A 87 -1.35 -8.85 -15.63
C LEU A 87 -1.94 -9.78 -16.70
N ALA A 88 -2.05 -11.06 -16.42
CA ALA A 88 -2.65 -12.04 -17.32
C ALA A 88 -4.13 -11.71 -17.61
N GLU A 89 -4.89 -11.36 -16.59
CA GLU A 89 -6.32 -11.07 -16.65
C GLU A 89 -6.64 -9.68 -17.23
N ASN A 90 -5.69 -8.73 -17.20
CA ASN A 90 -5.94 -7.37 -17.64
C ASN A 90 -6.18 -7.29 -19.16
N PRO A 91 -7.34 -6.76 -19.63
CA PRO A 91 -7.66 -6.70 -21.05
C PRO A 91 -7.10 -5.47 -21.77
N PHE A 92 -6.54 -4.50 -21.02
CA PHE A 92 -6.20 -3.18 -21.55
C PHE A 92 -4.73 -3.03 -21.94
N PHE A 93 -3.85 -3.98 -21.57
CA PHE A 93 -2.45 -4.02 -22.01
C PHE A 93 -2.28 -4.97 -23.19
N THR A 94 -1.47 -4.55 -24.16
CA THR A 94 -1.04 -5.41 -25.29
C THR A 94 -0.13 -6.54 -24.78
N THR A 95 0.01 -7.60 -25.55
CA THR A 95 0.93 -8.71 -25.23
C THR A 95 2.36 -8.21 -25.02
N ALA A 96 2.84 -7.30 -25.88
CA ALA A 96 4.20 -6.75 -25.79
C ALA A 96 4.42 -5.94 -24.49
N GLU A 97 3.42 -5.17 -24.07
CA GLU A 97 3.47 -4.45 -22.78
C GLU A 97 3.44 -5.42 -21.61
N LYS A 98 2.57 -6.44 -21.65
CA LYS A 98 2.52 -7.49 -20.62
C LYS A 98 3.86 -8.20 -20.48
N ASP A 99 4.53 -8.53 -21.58
CA ASP A 99 5.84 -9.18 -21.55
C ASP A 99 6.93 -8.30 -20.92
N LYS A 100 6.87 -6.99 -21.15
CA LYS A 100 7.80 -6.04 -20.52
C LYS A 100 7.53 -5.89 -19.03
N LEU A 101 6.27 -5.75 -18.62
CA LEU A 101 5.87 -5.67 -17.24
C LEU A 101 6.19 -6.97 -16.48
N ALA A 102 5.95 -8.13 -17.09
CA ALA A 102 6.31 -9.43 -16.50
C ALA A 102 7.82 -9.54 -16.25
N ARG A 103 8.66 -9.06 -17.17
CA ARG A 103 10.12 -9.01 -16.96
C ARG A 103 10.48 -8.09 -15.80
N PHE A 104 9.93 -6.88 -15.75
CA PHE A 104 10.17 -5.96 -14.64
C PHE A 104 9.80 -6.58 -13.28
N ILE A 105 8.66 -7.27 -13.20
CA ILE A 105 8.24 -7.99 -11.99
C ILE A 105 9.23 -9.12 -11.67
N ALA A 106 9.67 -9.89 -12.68
CA ALA A 106 10.63 -10.97 -12.50
C ALA A 106 11.99 -10.47 -11.98
N ASP A 107 12.48 -9.35 -12.54
CA ASP A 107 13.78 -8.77 -12.22
C ASP A 107 13.81 -8.06 -10.84
N THR A 108 12.63 -7.76 -10.27
CA THR A 108 12.55 -7.27 -8.88
C THR A 108 13.07 -8.34 -7.92
N PRO A 109 14.04 -8.05 -7.02
CA PRO A 109 14.53 -9.04 -6.04
C PRO A 109 13.41 -9.56 -5.14
N ASP A 110 13.44 -10.84 -4.80
CA ASP A 110 12.57 -11.40 -3.77
C ASP A 110 13.12 -11.10 -2.38
N GLU A 111 12.22 -10.77 -1.47
CA GLU A 111 12.49 -10.60 -0.04
C GLU A 111 11.48 -11.47 0.73
N ASP A 112 11.92 -12.19 1.75
CA ASP A 112 11.06 -13.03 2.59
C ASP A 112 10.37 -12.21 3.68
N THR A 113 10.02 -10.96 3.38
CA THR A 113 9.46 -9.99 4.32
C THR A 113 8.01 -9.66 4.03
N ALA A 114 7.33 -9.14 5.06
CA ALA A 114 5.93 -8.79 5.01
C ALA A 114 5.66 -7.62 4.05
N VAL A 115 4.62 -7.77 3.26
CA VAL A 115 4.04 -6.74 2.38
C VAL A 115 2.57 -6.60 2.73
N HIS A 116 2.10 -5.38 2.99
CA HIS A 116 0.71 -5.07 3.30
C HIS A 116 -0.24 -5.38 2.13
N GLY A 117 0.24 -5.08 0.91
CA GLY A 117 -0.50 -5.24 -0.34
C GLY A 117 -1.34 -4.02 -0.74
N ASP A 118 -1.87 -3.26 0.22
CA ASP A 118 -2.59 -1.99 0.05
C ASP A 118 -2.12 -0.94 1.06
N LEU A 119 -0.80 -0.71 1.11
CA LEU A 119 -0.18 0.21 2.08
C LEU A 119 -0.45 1.66 1.74
N GLN A 120 -1.24 2.31 2.55
CA GLN A 120 -1.53 3.75 2.44
C GLN A 120 -1.76 4.37 3.82
N TYR A 121 -1.57 5.67 3.93
CA TYR A 121 -1.66 6.38 5.21
C TYR A 121 -3.06 6.40 5.83
N SER A 122 -4.11 6.01 5.09
CA SER A 122 -5.45 5.77 5.65
C SER A 122 -5.60 4.37 6.25
N ASN A 123 -4.77 3.39 5.83
CA ASN A 123 -4.75 2.02 6.33
C ASN A 123 -3.80 1.83 7.53
N ALA A 124 -3.21 2.90 8.02
CA ALA A 124 -2.51 2.94 9.30
C ALA A 124 -3.25 3.88 10.27
N ILE A 125 -3.53 3.37 11.46
CA ILE A 125 -4.30 4.07 12.49
C ILE A 125 -3.56 4.08 13.82
N PHE A 126 -3.87 5.05 14.66
CA PHE A 126 -3.32 5.13 15.99
C PHE A 126 -4.34 5.56 17.05
N VAL A 127 -4.05 5.25 18.31
CA VAL A 127 -4.73 5.76 19.49
C VAL A 127 -3.72 5.87 20.64
N GLY A 128 -3.46 7.07 21.12
CA GLY A 128 -2.32 7.31 22.03
C GLY A 128 -1.01 6.88 21.37
N GLU A 129 -0.25 6.03 22.06
CA GLU A 129 1.03 5.50 21.53
C GLU A 129 0.88 4.21 20.73
N ARG A 130 -0.30 3.62 20.68
CA ARG A 130 -0.54 2.38 19.96
C ARG A 130 -0.77 2.65 18.47
N ARG A 131 -0.14 1.85 17.63
CA ARG A 131 -0.21 1.91 16.17
C ARG A 131 -0.74 0.59 15.62
N TYR A 132 -1.52 0.65 14.53
CA TYR A 132 -2.11 -0.54 13.92
C TYR A 132 -2.19 -0.36 12.41
N PHE A 133 -1.92 -1.43 11.67
CA PHE A 133 -2.35 -1.57 10.30
C PHE A 133 -3.77 -2.12 10.25
N ILE A 134 -4.55 -1.67 9.29
CA ILE A 134 -5.89 -2.18 9.00
C ILE A 134 -5.97 -2.55 7.52
N ASP A 135 -6.99 -3.31 7.16
CA ASP A 135 -7.22 -3.74 5.78
C ASP A 135 -6.07 -4.58 5.19
N LEU A 136 -5.65 -5.57 5.97
CA LEU A 136 -4.62 -6.56 5.60
C LEU A 136 -5.19 -7.74 4.78
N GLY A 137 -6.26 -7.50 4.01
CA GLY A 137 -6.86 -8.51 3.12
C GLY A 137 -5.92 -8.94 2.00
N ASP A 138 -5.03 -8.06 1.60
CA ASP A 138 -4.03 -8.24 0.55
C ASP A 138 -2.63 -8.55 1.07
N PHE A 139 -2.49 -8.86 2.36
CA PHE A 139 -1.21 -9.21 2.95
C PHE A 139 -0.53 -10.36 2.22
N CYS A 140 0.75 -10.19 1.93
CA CYS A 140 1.57 -11.14 1.19
C CYS A 140 3.05 -11.00 1.62
N TRP A 141 3.97 -11.64 0.91
CA TRP A 141 5.40 -11.43 1.10
C TRP A 141 6.07 -11.03 -0.21
N GLY A 142 7.22 -10.38 -0.12
CA GLY A 142 8.03 -9.98 -1.25
C GLY A 142 8.72 -8.65 -1.05
N ASN A 143 9.12 -8.04 -2.16
CA ASN A 143 9.85 -6.78 -2.13
C ASN A 143 8.97 -5.62 -1.64
N HIS A 144 9.46 -4.90 -0.67
CA HIS A 144 8.79 -3.78 -0.03
C HIS A 144 8.41 -2.62 -0.99
N LEU A 145 9.08 -2.50 -2.14
CA LEU A 145 8.79 -1.46 -3.12
C LEU A 145 7.37 -1.57 -3.71
N PHE A 146 6.77 -2.76 -3.69
CA PHE A 146 5.35 -2.91 -4.09
C PHE A 146 4.41 -2.13 -3.15
N ASP A 147 4.72 -2.05 -1.86
CA ASP A 147 3.97 -1.24 -0.90
C ASP A 147 4.32 0.24 -0.99
N VAL A 148 5.62 0.58 -1.05
CA VAL A 148 6.06 1.98 -1.14
C VAL A 148 5.55 2.65 -2.42
N GLY A 149 5.44 1.89 -3.52
CA GLY A 149 4.77 2.34 -4.74
C GLY A 149 3.33 2.78 -4.51
N MET A 150 2.58 2.09 -3.62
CA MET A 150 1.22 2.49 -3.25
C MET A 150 1.21 3.79 -2.45
N VAL A 151 2.13 3.96 -1.51
CA VAL A 151 2.26 5.23 -0.76
C VAL A 151 2.54 6.39 -1.73
N TYR A 152 3.47 6.22 -2.68
CA TYR A 152 3.79 7.23 -3.68
C TYR A 152 2.59 7.54 -4.58
N LEU A 153 1.86 6.52 -5.04
CA LEU A 153 0.64 6.71 -5.84
C LEU A 153 -0.38 7.57 -5.07
N CYS A 154 -0.66 7.24 -3.83
CA CYS A 154 -1.65 7.93 -3.00
C CYS A 154 -1.23 9.37 -2.64
N CYS A 155 0.07 9.61 -2.49
CA CYS A 155 0.58 10.94 -2.12
C CYS A 155 0.84 11.84 -3.33
N TYR A 156 1.31 11.28 -4.44
CA TYR A 156 1.92 12.05 -5.52
C TYR A 156 1.24 11.88 -6.89
N LEU A 157 0.99 10.65 -7.33
CA LEU A 157 0.46 10.39 -8.68
C LEU A 157 -1.04 10.61 -8.81
N SER A 158 -1.82 10.32 -7.77
CA SER A 158 -3.27 10.49 -7.80
C SER A 158 -3.69 11.94 -7.97
N GLY A 159 -4.78 12.18 -8.70
CA GLY A 159 -5.35 13.49 -8.94
C GLY A 159 -5.86 14.17 -7.65
N GLU A 160 -6.02 15.50 -7.68
CA GLU A 160 -6.44 16.28 -6.51
C GLU A 160 -7.82 15.85 -6.00
N ASP A 161 -8.79 15.66 -6.90
CA ASP A 161 -10.15 15.23 -6.52
C ASP A 161 -10.14 13.87 -5.85
N PHE A 162 -9.37 12.89 -6.38
CA PHE A 162 -9.25 11.58 -5.80
C PHE A 162 -8.65 11.64 -4.38
N ILE A 163 -7.59 12.43 -4.18
CA ILE A 163 -6.95 12.59 -2.87
C ILE A 163 -7.92 13.27 -1.88
N ALA A 164 -8.63 14.31 -2.32
CA ALA A 164 -9.59 15.02 -1.48
C ALA A 164 -10.76 14.12 -1.06
N GLU A 165 -11.32 13.36 -1.98
CA GLU A 165 -12.48 12.48 -1.71
C GLU A 165 -12.10 11.26 -0.90
N THR A 166 -10.95 10.62 -1.22
CA THR A 166 -10.54 9.34 -0.60
C THR A 166 -9.85 9.57 0.75
N PHE A 167 -8.94 10.53 0.82
CA PHE A 167 -8.08 10.74 2.00
C PHE A 167 -8.46 11.99 2.80
N HIS A 168 -9.35 12.82 2.27
CA HIS A 168 -9.77 14.09 2.86
C HIS A 168 -8.63 15.09 3.08
N LEU A 169 -7.64 15.06 2.17
CA LEU A 169 -6.45 15.91 2.19
C LEU A 169 -6.38 16.77 0.95
N PRO A 170 -5.87 18.03 1.05
CA PRO A 170 -5.38 18.75 -0.10
C PRO A 170 -4.18 18.04 -0.72
N LYS A 171 -4.09 18.01 -2.06
CA LYS A 171 -2.98 17.41 -2.80
C LYS A 171 -1.59 17.88 -2.31
N ALA A 172 -1.44 19.19 -2.09
CA ALA A 172 -0.19 19.76 -1.61
C ALA A 172 0.24 19.17 -0.24
N LEU A 173 -0.73 18.87 0.62
CA LEU A 173 -0.45 18.26 1.94
C LEU A 173 -0.08 16.78 1.83
N ALA A 174 -0.71 16.04 0.91
CA ALA A 174 -0.34 14.66 0.60
C ALA A 174 1.09 14.59 0.02
N MET A 175 1.44 15.49 -0.88
CA MET A 175 2.82 15.60 -1.40
C MET A 175 3.82 15.90 -0.29
N LYS A 176 3.50 16.85 0.59
CA LYS A 176 4.36 17.15 1.76
C LYS A 176 4.50 15.95 2.71
N PHE A 177 3.45 15.13 2.85
CA PHE A 177 3.53 13.89 3.61
C PHE A 177 4.56 12.93 3.00
N TRP A 178 4.57 12.76 1.67
CA TRP A 178 5.58 11.98 0.97
C TRP A 178 6.99 12.53 1.17
N ASP A 179 7.18 13.85 1.00
CA ASP A 179 8.50 14.49 1.17
C ASP A 179 9.08 14.27 2.58
N CYS A 180 8.21 14.21 3.60
CA CYS A 180 8.61 13.92 4.98
C CYS A 180 8.78 12.42 5.25
N PHE A 181 8.06 11.55 4.53
CA PHE A 181 8.15 10.09 4.65
C PHE A 181 9.50 9.58 4.12
N VAL A 182 9.94 10.06 2.96
CA VAL A 182 11.11 9.55 2.23
C VAL A 182 12.38 9.52 3.07
N PRO A 183 12.85 10.62 3.70
CA PRO A 183 14.11 10.60 4.43
C PRO A 183 14.09 9.68 5.65
N VAL A 184 12.91 9.46 6.26
CA VAL A 184 12.77 8.53 7.38
C VAL A 184 12.79 7.09 6.92
N TYR A 185 12.12 6.80 5.80
CA TYR A 185 12.01 5.44 5.28
C TYR A 185 13.29 4.96 4.58
N PHE A 186 13.84 5.75 3.65
CA PHE A 186 14.99 5.39 2.84
C PHE A 186 16.34 5.83 3.43
N GLY A 187 16.34 6.76 4.38
CA GLY A 187 17.52 7.40 4.92
C GLY A 187 17.74 8.81 4.36
N GLU A 188 18.48 9.61 5.13
CA GLU A 188 18.81 10.99 4.75
C GLU A 188 19.86 11.03 3.61
N GLY A 189 19.84 12.13 2.85
CA GLY A 189 20.87 12.42 1.84
C GLY A 189 20.64 11.80 0.47
N ILE A 190 19.63 10.98 0.27
CA ILE A 190 19.25 10.46 -1.05
C ILE A 190 18.36 11.51 -1.73
N PRO A 191 18.69 11.95 -2.96
CA PRO A 191 17.83 12.89 -3.69
C PRO A 191 16.41 12.35 -3.88
N LEU A 192 15.41 13.15 -3.57
CA LEU A 192 14.00 12.77 -3.69
C LEU A 192 13.67 12.21 -5.09
N LYS A 193 14.24 12.84 -6.13
CA LYS A 193 14.07 12.40 -7.52
C LYS A 193 14.55 10.96 -7.77
N GLU A 194 15.64 10.52 -7.15
CA GLU A 194 16.12 9.14 -7.28
C GLU A 194 15.15 8.14 -6.66
N ILE A 195 14.56 8.49 -5.50
CA ILE A 195 13.55 7.67 -4.85
C ILE A 195 12.26 7.63 -5.68
N GLU A 196 11.83 8.77 -6.22
CA GLU A 196 10.65 8.83 -7.10
C GLU A 196 10.84 7.98 -8.35
N ASP A 197 11.99 8.03 -8.99
CA ASP A 197 12.31 7.22 -10.17
C ASP A 197 12.35 5.72 -9.83
N LEU A 198 12.84 5.35 -8.64
CA LEU A 198 12.83 3.98 -8.14
C LEU A 198 11.41 3.46 -7.91
N VAL A 199 10.54 4.22 -7.24
CA VAL A 199 9.22 3.75 -6.79
C VAL A 199 8.13 3.92 -7.84
N ARG A 200 8.30 4.82 -8.80
CA ARG A 200 7.32 5.16 -9.85
C ARG A 200 6.82 3.94 -10.63
N PRO A 201 7.65 3.00 -11.08
CA PRO A 201 7.18 1.80 -11.77
C PRO A 201 6.26 0.94 -10.90
N TYR A 202 6.57 0.78 -9.61
CA TYR A 202 5.74 0.02 -8.68
C TYR A 202 4.39 0.71 -8.40
N ALA A 203 4.38 2.03 -8.34
CA ALA A 203 3.15 2.81 -8.30
C ALA A 203 2.32 2.60 -9.58
N GLY A 204 2.96 2.60 -10.74
CA GLY A 204 2.33 2.31 -12.02
C GLY A 204 1.71 0.92 -12.09
N LEU A 205 2.33 -0.12 -11.50
CA LEU A 205 1.76 -1.46 -11.42
C LEU A 205 0.42 -1.51 -10.69
N LYS A 206 0.13 -0.55 -9.78
CA LYS A 206 -1.17 -0.46 -9.11
C LYS A 206 -2.33 -0.21 -10.10
N THR A 207 -2.04 0.30 -11.30
CA THR A 207 -3.01 0.39 -12.38
C THR A 207 -3.72 -0.93 -12.64
N LEU A 208 -3.01 -2.07 -12.56
CA LEU A 208 -3.58 -3.39 -12.77
C LEU A 208 -4.72 -3.71 -11.78
N ILE A 209 -4.57 -3.27 -10.52
CA ILE A 209 -5.60 -3.44 -9.49
C ILE A 209 -6.78 -2.51 -9.78
N ILE A 210 -6.50 -1.24 -10.03
CA ILE A 210 -7.54 -0.22 -10.27
C ILE A 210 -8.36 -0.56 -11.52
N GLU A 211 -7.70 -0.97 -12.62
CA GLU A 211 -8.38 -1.37 -13.86
C GLU A 211 -9.20 -2.65 -13.70
N ARG A 212 -8.75 -3.62 -12.87
CA ARG A 212 -9.57 -4.78 -12.51
C ARG A 212 -10.85 -4.37 -11.80
N ASP A 213 -10.75 -3.47 -10.82
CA ASP A 213 -11.87 -3.10 -9.96
C ASP A 213 -12.86 -2.17 -10.67
N THR A 214 -12.34 -1.26 -11.50
CA THR A 214 -13.17 -0.29 -12.24
C THR A 214 -13.65 -0.79 -13.58
N GLN A 215 -13.01 -1.83 -14.14
CA GLN A 215 -13.22 -2.32 -15.51
C GLN A 215 -13.03 -1.22 -16.56
N CYS A 216 -12.18 -0.23 -16.27
CA CYS A 216 -11.86 0.92 -17.13
C CYS A 216 -10.35 1.10 -17.27
N PRO A 217 -9.82 1.51 -18.44
CA PRO A 217 -8.41 1.85 -18.58
C PRO A 217 -8.09 3.14 -17.81
N MET A 218 -6.91 3.18 -17.18
CA MET A 218 -6.42 4.30 -16.37
C MET A 218 -5.13 4.89 -16.95
N PRO A 219 -5.23 5.65 -18.06
CA PRO A 219 -4.05 6.15 -18.78
C PRO A 219 -3.15 7.05 -17.94
N GLU A 220 -3.70 7.80 -16.99
CA GLU A 220 -2.94 8.67 -16.09
C GLU A 220 -1.99 7.88 -15.18
N PHE A 221 -2.40 6.72 -14.69
CA PHE A 221 -1.53 5.85 -13.88
C PHE A 221 -0.57 5.03 -14.75
N ARG A 222 -0.98 4.65 -15.97
CA ARG A 222 -0.11 3.99 -16.94
C ARG A 222 1.08 4.85 -17.35
N ALA A 223 0.94 6.17 -17.33
CA ALA A 223 2.04 7.09 -17.56
C ALA A 223 3.23 6.87 -16.60
N ALA A 224 3.01 6.30 -15.43
CA ALA A 224 4.07 5.92 -14.50
C ALA A 224 4.88 4.69 -14.96
N LEU A 225 4.39 3.93 -15.94
CA LEU A 225 5.05 2.75 -16.51
C LEU A 225 5.86 3.06 -17.78
N THR A 226 5.93 4.31 -18.24
CA THR A 226 6.61 4.69 -19.50
C THR A 226 8.09 4.33 -19.55
N SER A 227 8.74 4.14 -18.41
CA SER A 227 10.12 3.65 -18.34
C SER A 227 10.25 2.15 -18.62
N ILE A 228 9.14 1.41 -18.62
CA ILE A 228 9.10 -0.05 -18.80
C ILE A 228 8.44 -0.43 -20.12
N VAL A 229 7.28 0.18 -20.47
CA VAL A 229 6.43 -0.19 -21.62
C VAL A 229 6.62 0.69 -22.84
#